data_2a67e0c2b9f449340624fe52bf0cd33d
#
_entry.id   2a67e0c2b9f449340624fe52bf0cd33d
#
_cell.length_a   1.000
_cell.length_b   1.000
_cell.length_c   1.000
_cell.angle_alpha   90.00
_cell.angle_beta   90.00
_cell.angle_gamma   90.00
#
_symmetry.space_group_name_H-M   'P 1'
#
loop_
_entity.id
_entity.type
_entity.pdbx_description
1 polymer ?
#
loop_
_entity_poly.entity_id
_entity_poly.type
_entity_poly.pdbx_seq_one_letter_code
_entity_poly.pdbx_strand_id
1 'polypeptide(L)'
;FALLEKKVILLGLDIRKPRLGKLFELSDTSKGITKLLTKENPSAEDIRKEIVPSMVNENLDLLLAGPIPPNPAELLSHESLNTIFNYLREEYDYILVDTAPVGLVTDTFQIGRVVDATVYTCRADYTPKDSIRIVNDIANDQKLPNICIIINGIDMSKKKYGYAYGYGRYGKYGRYGNYGRYGHYGSYGRYGNYANSHYGNKKDDSIKR
;
A
#
# COMPACT_ATOMS: atom_id res chain seq x y z
N PHE A 1 -12.58 4.65 5.88
CA PHE A 1 -13.63 3.65 5.69
C PHE A 1 -14.05 3.04 7.02
N ALA A 2 -13.15 2.45 7.81
CA ALA A 2 -13.49 1.85 9.12
C ALA A 2 -14.21 2.81 10.07
N LEU A 3 -13.85 4.10 10.09
CA LEU A 3 -14.57 5.15 10.84
C LEU A 3 -15.99 5.42 10.32
N LEU A 4 -16.35 4.92 9.16
CA LEU A 4 -17.69 4.97 8.56
C LEU A 4 -18.43 3.64 8.73
N GLU A 5 -18.04 2.87 9.74
CA GLU A 5 -18.65 1.57 10.10
C GLU A 5 -18.60 0.53 8.97
N LYS A 6 -17.61 0.66 8.06
CA LYS A 6 -17.36 -0.34 7.01
C LYS A 6 -16.36 -1.37 7.49
N LYS A 7 -16.60 -2.63 7.19
CA LYS A 7 -15.65 -3.71 7.44
C LYS A 7 -14.48 -3.58 6.48
N VAL A 8 -13.30 -3.31 7.01
CA VAL A 8 -12.08 -3.05 6.24
C VAL A 8 -11.00 -4.04 6.62
N ILE A 9 -10.29 -4.57 5.63
CA ILE A 9 -9.05 -5.29 5.85
C ILE A 9 -7.90 -4.60 5.14
N LEU A 10 -6.75 -4.48 5.80
CA LEU A 10 -5.52 -3.95 5.25
C LEU A 10 -4.51 -5.09 5.07
N LEU A 11 -4.11 -5.35 3.82
CA LEU A 11 -3.19 -6.41 3.44
C LEU A 11 -1.77 -5.87 3.22
N GLY A 12 -0.78 -6.51 3.84
CA GLY A 12 0.64 -6.26 3.54
C GLY A 12 1.13 -7.20 2.44
N LEU A 13 1.09 -6.77 1.18
CA LEU A 13 1.62 -7.50 0.03
C LEU A 13 3.00 -7.02 -0.42
N ASP A 14 3.65 -6.09 0.29
CA ASP A 14 5.11 -5.94 0.21
C ASP A 14 5.78 -7.05 1.04
N ILE A 15 5.79 -8.26 0.48
CA ILE A 15 6.37 -9.46 1.12
C ILE A 15 7.90 -9.49 1.05
N ARG A 16 8.53 -8.51 0.37
CA ARG A 16 9.99 -8.34 0.32
C ARG A 16 10.51 -7.53 1.48
N LYS A 17 9.78 -6.47 1.84
CA LYS A 17 10.16 -5.55 2.92
C LYS A 17 8.95 -5.14 3.75
N PRO A 18 8.34 -6.08 4.46
CA PRO A 18 7.12 -5.84 5.21
C PRO A 18 7.33 -4.77 6.28
N ARG A 19 6.39 -3.81 6.34
CA ARG A 19 6.42 -2.72 7.33
C ARG A 19 5.10 -2.55 8.08
N LEU A 20 4.04 -3.17 7.59
CA LEU A 20 2.70 -2.98 8.14
C LEU A 20 2.63 -3.38 9.61
N GLY A 21 3.20 -4.52 10.00
CA GLY A 21 3.25 -4.95 11.40
C GLY A 21 3.93 -3.93 12.31
N LYS A 22 5.03 -3.32 11.85
CA LYS A 22 5.73 -2.25 12.59
C LYS A 22 4.88 -0.97 12.70
N LEU A 23 4.10 -0.64 11.68
CA LEU A 23 3.23 0.53 11.67
C LEU A 23 2.13 0.41 12.74
N PHE A 24 1.61 -0.79 12.94
CA PHE A 24 0.61 -1.09 13.95
C PHE A 24 1.20 -1.59 15.28
N GLU A 25 2.52 -1.45 15.47
CA GLU A 25 3.23 -1.80 16.71
C GLU A 25 3.01 -3.26 17.15
N LEU A 26 2.78 -4.15 16.19
CA LEU A 26 2.57 -5.58 16.46
C LEU A 26 3.90 -6.26 16.74
N SER A 27 4.00 -6.94 17.87
CA SER A 27 5.18 -7.70 18.28
C SER A 27 5.31 -9.04 17.53
N ASP A 28 4.18 -9.69 17.24
CA ASP A 28 4.15 -10.94 16.48
C ASP A 28 3.85 -10.68 15.00
N THR A 29 4.84 -10.88 14.17
CA THR A 29 4.74 -10.81 12.70
C THR A 29 4.91 -12.19 12.05
N SER A 30 4.80 -13.28 12.83
CA SER A 30 4.91 -14.65 12.33
C SER A 30 3.70 -15.07 11.50
N LYS A 31 2.52 -14.46 11.75
CA LYS A 31 1.30 -14.62 10.97
C LYS A 31 1.36 -13.79 9.68
N GLY A 32 0.71 -14.28 8.64
CA GLY A 32 0.58 -13.48 7.43
C GLY A 32 0.36 -14.26 6.14
N ILE A 33 0.15 -13.50 5.08
CA ILE A 33 -0.29 -14.00 3.77
C ILE A 33 0.73 -14.96 3.13
N THR A 34 2.03 -14.82 3.39
CA THR A 34 3.04 -15.72 2.80
C THR A 34 2.81 -17.18 3.15
N LYS A 35 2.31 -17.47 4.37
CA LYS A 35 1.94 -18.84 4.75
C LYS A 35 0.74 -19.37 3.96
N LEU A 36 -0.18 -18.48 3.61
CA LEU A 36 -1.35 -18.84 2.79
C LEU A 36 -0.95 -19.08 1.34
N LEU A 37 -0.06 -18.23 0.81
CA LEU A 37 0.43 -18.32 -0.56
C LEU A 37 1.23 -19.60 -0.84
N THR A 38 1.83 -20.23 0.19
CA THR A 38 2.53 -21.51 0.05
C THR A 38 1.59 -22.72 -0.07
N LYS A 39 0.29 -22.53 0.21
CA LYS A 39 -0.73 -23.57 0.06
C LYS A 39 -1.35 -23.47 -1.33
N GLU A 40 -1.61 -24.60 -1.98
CA GLU A 40 -2.29 -24.60 -3.28
C GLU A 40 -3.72 -24.07 -3.19
N ASN A 41 -4.44 -24.44 -2.13
CA ASN A 41 -5.82 -24.02 -1.91
C ASN A 41 -6.07 -23.75 -0.41
N PRO A 42 -5.77 -22.55 0.10
CA PRO A 42 -5.99 -22.22 1.49
C PRO A 42 -7.50 -22.20 1.82
N SER A 43 -7.90 -22.89 2.89
CA SER A 43 -9.28 -22.90 3.35
C SER A 43 -9.66 -21.57 4.03
N ALA A 44 -10.97 -21.32 4.16
CA ALA A 44 -11.48 -20.17 4.92
C ALA A 44 -10.94 -20.13 6.36
N GLU A 45 -10.80 -21.32 6.98
CA GLU A 45 -10.24 -21.42 8.34
C GLU A 45 -8.74 -21.06 8.37
N ASP A 46 -7.98 -21.47 7.35
CA ASP A 46 -6.57 -21.07 7.23
C ASP A 46 -6.43 -19.56 7.14
N ILE A 47 -7.27 -18.93 6.30
CA ILE A 47 -7.23 -17.47 6.09
C ILE A 47 -7.58 -16.74 7.39
N ARG A 48 -8.66 -17.14 8.08
CA ARG A 48 -9.08 -16.52 9.34
C ARG A 48 -8.01 -16.59 10.42
N LYS A 49 -7.24 -17.66 10.51
CA LYS A 49 -6.15 -17.83 11.50
C LYS A 49 -5.02 -16.83 11.31
N GLU A 50 -4.78 -16.36 10.08
CA GLU A 50 -3.71 -15.42 9.78
C GLU A 50 -4.16 -13.94 9.89
N ILE A 51 -5.47 -13.66 9.96
CA ILE A 51 -6.02 -12.32 10.16
C ILE A 51 -5.90 -11.92 11.63
N VAL A 52 -5.52 -10.69 11.89
CA VAL A 52 -5.41 -10.10 13.21
C VAL A 52 -6.16 -8.76 13.30
N PRO A 53 -6.85 -8.45 14.43
CA PRO A 53 -7.49 -7.16 14.61
C PRO A 53 -6.46 -6.04 14.70
N SER A 54 -6.77 -4.86 14.21
CA SER A 54 -5.83 -3.74 14.19
C SER A 54 -5.59 -3.10 15.56
N MET A 55 -6.42 -3.36 16.55
CA MET A 55 -6.47 -2.69 17.86
C MET A 55 -6.69 -1.16 17.81
N VAL A 56 -6.81 -0.59 16.61
CA VAL A 56 -7.02 0.85 16.39
C VAL A 56 -8.50 1.15 16.16
N ASN A 57 -9.22 0.25 15.48
CA ASN A 57 -10.64 0.36 15.20
C ASN A 57 -11.24 -1.04 15.05
N GLU A 58 -12.41 -1.28 15.62
CA GLU A 58 -13.09 -2.57 15.61
C GLU A 58 -13.50 -3.06 14.22
N ASN A 59 -13.65 -2.13 13.26
CA ASN A 59 -13.99 -2.44 11.86
C ASN A 59 -12.75 -2.55 10.95
N LEU A 60 -11.54 -2.61 11.53
CA LEU A 60 -10.29 -2.71 10.77
C LEU A 60 -9.50 -3.94 11.21
N ASP A 61 -9.35 -4.88 10.29
CA ASP A 61 -8.49 -6.03 10.43
C ASP A 61 -7.22 -5.91 9.58
N LEU A 62 -6.22 -6.72 9.92
CA LEU A 62 -4.93 -6.77 9.25
C LEU A 62 -4.63 -8.19 8.78
N LEU A 63 -4.15 -8.32 7.55
CA LEU A 63 -3.47 -9.53 7.08
C LEU A 63 -2.04 -9.12 6.72
N LEU A 64 -1.11 -9.42 7.63
CA LEU A 64 0.30 -9.04 7.48
C LEU A 64 0.96 -9.84 6.36
N ALA A 65 2.16 -9.41 5.95
CA ALA A 65 2.98 -10.16 5.00
C ALA A 65 3.39 -11.54 5.56
N GLY A 66 3.74 -11.60 6.84
CA GLY A 66 4.32 -12.78 7.45
C GLY A 66 5.83 -12.90 7.19
N PRO A 67 6.41 -14.10 7.32
CA PRO A 67 7.84 -14.34 7.08
C PRO A 67 8.23 -14.02 5.64
N ILE A 68 9.42 -13.42 5.44
CA ILE A 68 9.93 -13.07 4.10
C ILE A 68 10.27 -14.35 3.33
N PRO A 69 9.64 -14.60 2.18
CA PRO A 69 9.91 -15.79 1.40
C PRO A 69 11.14 -15.62 0.50
N PRO A 70 11.79 -16.73 0.08
CA PRO A 70 12.92 -16.67 -0.84
C PRO A 70 12.52 -16.29 -2.28
N ASN A 71 11.26 -16.57 -2.69
CA ASN A 71 10.73 -16.42 -4.05
C ASN A 71 9.43 -15.58 -4.08
N PRO A 72 9.49 -14.27 -3.74
CA PRO A 72 8.28 -13.44 -3.60
C PRO A 72 7.42 -13.36 -4.86
N ALA A 73 8.04 -13.13 -6.03
CA ALA A 73 7.33 -12.98 -7.30
C ALA A 73 6.56 -14.24 -7.71
N GLU A 74 7.16 -15.42 -7.49
CA GLU A 74 6.53 -16.71 -7.75
C GLU A 74 5.31 -16.90 -6.86
N LEU A 75 5.44 -16.69 -5.54
CA LEU A 75 4.33 -16.85 -4.60
C LEU A 75 3.15 -15.96 -4.95
N LEU A 76 3.39 -14.71 -5.35
CA LEU A 76 2.32 -13.79 -5.75
C LEU A 76 1.64 -14.20 -7.07
N SER A 77 2.27 -15.05 -7.88
CA SER A 77 1.67 -15.58 -9.11
C SER A 77 0.76 -16.80 -8.89
N HIS A 78 0.80 -17.42 -7.71
CA HIS A 78 0.00 -18.61 -7.40
C HIS A 78 -1.50 -18.32 -7.40
N GLU A 79 -2.30 -19.34 -7.69
CA GLU A 79 -3.76 -19.28 -7.68
C GLU A 79 -4.33 -19.08 -6.26
N SER A 80 -3.58 -19.46 -5.23
CA SER A 80 -3.91 -19.20 -3.84
C SER A 80 -4.20 -17.73 -3.55
N LEU A 81 -3.57 -16.79 -4.29
CA LEU A 81 -3.88 -15.35 -4.16
C LEU A 81 -5.32 -15.06 -4.56
N ASN A 82 -5.83 -15.66 -5.64
CA ASN A 82 -7.23 -15.52 -6.07
C ASN A 82 -8.18 -16.11 -5.01
N THR A 83 -7.87 -17.29 -4.49
CA THR A 83 -8.66 -17.94 -3.43
C THR A 83 -8.77 -17.05 -2.19
N ILE A 84 -7.66 -16.44 -1.75
CA ILE A 84 -7.63 -15.53 -0.61
C ILE A 84 -8.49 -14.30 -0.89
N PHE A 85 -8.34 -13.65 -2.05
CA PHE A 85 -9.13 -12.45 -2.38
C PHE A 85 -10.62 -12.74 -2.52
N ASN A 86 -11.00 -13.88 -3.09
CA ASN A 86 -12.41 -14.29 -3.18
C ASN A 86 -13.02 -14.41 -1.79
N TYR A 87 -12.35 -15.08 -0.86
CA TYR A 87 -12.79 -15.16 0.53
C TYR A 87 -12.92 -13.78 1.18
N LEU A 88 -11.91 -12.90 1.01
CA LEU A 88 -11.92 -11.58 1.62
C LEU A 88 -13.04 -10.68 1.05
N ARG A 89 -13.40 -10.82 -0.22
CA ARG A 89 -14.51 -10.09 -0.83
C ARG A 89 -15.88 -10.45 -0.26
N GLU A 90 -16.03 -11.65 0.30
CA GLU A 90 -17.27 -12.07 0.97
C GLU A 90 -17.37 -11.53 2.39
N GLU A 91 -16.24 -11.28 3.05
CA GLU A 91 -16.19 -10.91 4.47
C GLU A 91 -16.03 -9.39 4.71
N TYR A 92 -15.48 -8.62 3.75
CA TYR A 92 -15.12 -7.21 3.91
C TYR A 92 -15.71 -6.32 2.82
N ASP A 93 -16.15 -5.11 3.24
CA ASP A 93 -16.61 -4.07 2.30
C ASP A 93 -15.44 -3.46 1.51
N TYR A 94 -14.25 -3.35 2.13
CA TYR A 94 -13.05 -2.78 1.53
C TYR A 94 -11.81 -3.60 1.85
N ILE A 95 -11.06 -3.92 0.80
CA ILE A 95 -9.77 -4.59 0.88
C ILE A 95 -8.71 -3.59 0.42
N LEU A 96 -7.90 -3.08 1.35
CA LEU A 96 -6.80 -2.16 1.06
C LEU A 96 -5.49 -2.95 0.99
N VAL A 97 -4.70 -2.72 -0.05
CA VAL A 97 -3.48 -3.49 -0.30
C VAL A 97 -2.26 -2.57 -0.30
N ASP A 98 -1.34 -2.80 0.64
CA ASP A 98 -0.01 -2.17 0.65
C ASP A 98 0.96 -3.02 -0.16
N THR A 99 1.59 -2.42 -1.17
CA THR A 99 2.45 -3.13 -2.13
C THR A 99 3.85 -2.54 -2.20
N ALA A 100 4.79 -3.33 -2.70
CA ALA A 100 6.10 -2.81 -3.10
C ALA A 100 5.95 -1.74 -4.22
N PRO A 101 6.87 -0.74 -4.29
CA PRO A 101 6.82 0.29 -5.32
C PRO A 101 6.90 -0.28 -6.73
N VAL A 102 5.91 -0.01 -7.56
CA VAL A 102 5.77 -0.56 -8.93
C VAL A 102 6.94 -0.22 -9.87
N GLY A 103 7.63 0.90 -9.63
CA GLY A 103 8.81 1.29 -10.42
C GLY A 103 10.08 0.49 -10.09
N LEU A 104 10.06 -0.35 -9.06
CA LEU A 104 11.23 -1.10 -8.58
C LEU A 104 11.10 -2.60 -8.78
N VAL A 105 9.89 -3.13 -8.73
CA VAL A 105 9.62 -4.58 -8.84
C VAL A 105 8.36 -4.86 -9.63
N THR A 106 8.30 -6.02 -10.24
CA THR A 106 7.15 -6.49 -11.03
C THR A 106 6.05 -7.15 -10.21
N ASP A 107 6.29 -7.36 -8.92
CA ASP A 107 5.37 -8.06 -8.00
C ASP A 107 3.98 -7.43 -7.97
N THR A 108 3.91 -6.09 -8.01
CA THR A 108 2.66 -5.34 -8.01
C THR A 108 1.77 -5.66 -9.21
N PHE A 109 2.34 -6.03 -10.36
CA PHE A 109 1.55 -6.44 -11.52
C PHE A 109 0.84 -7.78 -11.30
N GLN A 110 1.43 -8.69 -10.52
CA GLN A 110 0.76 -9.94 -10.13
C GLN A 110 -0.46 -9.67 -9.23
N ILE A 111 -0.36 -8.64 -8.39
CA ILE A 111 -1.46 -8.21 -7.52
C ILE A 111 -2.58 -7.54 -8.35
N GLY A 112 -2.23 -6.90 -9.46
CA GLY A 112 -3.17 -6.22 -10.36
C GLY A 112 -4.35 -7.08 -10.82
N ARG A 113 -4.17 -8.41 -10.92
CA ARG A 113 -5.22 -9.35 -11.36
C ARG A 113 -6.34 -9.57 -10.34
N VAL A 114 -6.11 -9.24 -9.06
CA VAL A 114 -7.05 -9.50 -7.95
C VAL A 114 -7.62 -8.24 -7.32
N VAL A 115 -7.22 -7.04 -7.80
CA VAL A 115 -7.71 -5.76 -7.29
C VAL A 115 -8.60 -5.06 -8.32
N ASP A 116 -9.46 -4.17 -7.85
CA ASP A 116 -10.44 -3.48 -8.71
C ASP A 116 -9.94 -2.10 -9.14
N ALA A 117 -9.03 -1.49 -8.36
CA ALA A 117 -8.45 -0.18 -8.64
C ALA A 117 -7.06 -0.04 -8.05
N THR A 118 -6.27 0.85 -8.62
CA THR A 118 -4.89 1.11 -8.20
C THR A 118 -4.72 2.59 -7.85
N VAL A 119 -4.17 2.86 -6.67
CA VAL A 119 -3.82 4.19 -6.22
C VAL A 119 -2.31 4.37 -6.33
N TYR A 120 -1.85 5.15 -7.31
CA TYR A 120 -0.44 5.50 -7.44
C TYR A 120 -0.13 6.75 -6.61
N THR A 121 0.65 6.58 -5.55
CA THR A 121 0.96 7.67 -4.62
C THR A 121 2.25 8.38 -5.04
N CYS A 122 2.12 9.67 -5.39
CA CYS A 122 3.22 10.60 -5.60
C CYS A 122 3.46 11.43 -4.34
N ARG A 123 4.73 11.75 -4.05
CA ARG A 123 5.08 12.71 -3.00
C ARG A 123 5.49 14.03 -3.63
N ALA A 124 4.85 15.12 -3.20
CA ALA A 124 5.16 16.47 -3.63
C ALA A 124 6.65 16.81 -3.34
N ASP A 125 7.28 17.54 -4.24
CA ASP A 125 8.70 17.96 -4.18
C ASP A 125 9.70 16.78 -4.06
N TYR A 126 9.28 15.53 -4.28
CA TYR A 126 10.11 14.33 -4.17
C TYR A 126 9.98 13.39 -5.37
N THR A 127 8.75 13.06 -5.78
CA THR A 127 8.54 12.12 -6.91
C THR A 127 8.97 12.78 -8.22
N PRO A 128 9.90 12.17 -8.98
CA PRO A 128 10.32 12.71 -10.27
C PRO A 128 9.14 12.84 -11.25
N LYS A 129 9.14 13.89 -12.06
CA LYS A 129 8.09 14.09 -13.09
C LYS A 129 8.04 12.94 -14.10
N ASP A 130 9.17 12.34 -14.40
CA ASP A 130 9.25 11.19 -15.32
C ASP A 130 8.52 9.94 -14.80
N SER A 131 8.28 9.86 -13.49
CA SER A 131 7.44 8.78 -12.92
C SER A 131 6.01 8.80 -13.46
N ILE A 132 5.50 9.97 -13.88
CA ILE A 132 4.17 10.09 -14.52
C ILE A 132 4.13 9.37 -15.88
N ARG A 133 5.25 9.36 -16.62
CA ARG A 133 5.33 8.58 -17.88
C ARG A 133 5.19 7.10 -17.61
N ILE A 134 5.84 6.59 -16.56
CA ILE A 134 5.73 5.19 -16.13
C ILE A 134 4.26 4.86 -15.80
N VAL A 135 3.55 5.75 -15.10
CA VAL A 135 2.13 5.56 -14.79
C VAL A 135 1.28 5.51 -16.06
N ASN A 136 1.55 6.42 -17.02
CA ASN A 136 0.84 6.43 -18.30
C ASN A 136 1.09 5.14 -19.10
N ASP A 137 2.33 4.65 -19.13
CA ASP A 137 2.68 3.41 -19.82
C ASP A 137 1.96 2.22 -19.17
N ILE A 138 1.94 2.14 -17.83
CA ILE A 138 1.23 1.10 -17.09
C ILE A 138 -0.28 1.15 -17.38
N ALA A 139 -0.87 2.35 -17.45
CA ALA A 139 -2.28 2.54 -17.73
C ALA A 139 -2.63 2.16 -19.18
N ASN A 140 -1.82 2.60 -20.15
CA ASN A 140 -2.00 2.29 -21.58
C ASN A 140 -1.85 0.80 -21.86
N ASP A 141 -0.89 0.14 -21.21
CA ASP A 141 -0.64 -1.30 -21.32
C ASP A 141 -1.65 -2.13 -20.50
N GLN A 142 -2.58 -1.48 -19.78
CA GLN A 142 -3.57 -2.13 -18.90
C GLN A 142 -2.96 -3.10 -17.88
N LYS A 143 -1.72 -2.82 -17.44
CA LYS A 143 -1.00 -3.68 -16.47
C LYS A 143 -1.57 -3.63 -15.06
N LEU A 144 -2.23 -2.53 -14.71
CA LEU A 144 -2.92 -2.35 -13.43
C LEU A 144 -4.32 -1.75 -13.68
N PRO A 145 -5.36 -2.20 -12.94
CA PRO A 145 -6.72 -1.74 -13.16
C PRO A 145 -6.95 -0.33 -12.60
N ASN A 146 -7.75 0.45 -13.29
CA ASN A 146 -8.35 1.71 -12.83
C ASN A 146 -7.39 2.61 -12.05
N ILE A 147 -6.23 2.95 -12.65
CA ILE A 147 -5.19 3.73 -11.99
C ILE A 147 -5.66 5.15 -11.73
N CYS A 148 -5.53 5.60 -10.49
CA CYS A 148 -5.62 7.01 -10.11
C CYS A 148 -4.33 7.47 -9.42
N ILE A 149 -4.05 8.77 -9.46
CA ILE A 149 -2.86 9.37 -8.85
C ILE A 149 -3.29 10.20 -7.64
N ILE A 150 -2.60 9.99 -6.51
CA ILE A 150 -2.72 10.84 -5.32
C ILE A 150 -1.39 11.53 -5.08
N ILE A 151 -1.43 12.85 -4.84
CA ILE A 151 -0.26 13.64 -4.44
C ILE A 151 -0.30 13.84 -2.94
N ASN A 152 0.66 13.24 -2.24
CA ASN A 152 0.81 13.33 -0.78
C ASN A 152 1.96 14.29 -0.41
N GLY A 153 1.97 14.79 0.82
CA GLY A 153 3.05 15.61 1.37
C GLY A 153 3.12 17.01 0.77
N ILE A 154 1.98 17.57 0.35
CA ILE A 154 1.89 18.96 -0.14
C ILE A 154 2.14 19.91 1.02
N ASP A 155 3.17 20.77 0.88
CA ASP A 155 3.43 21.85 1.84
C ASP A 155 2.52 23.03 1.55
N MET A 156 1.47 23.16 2.34
CA MET A 156 0.45 24.20 2.21
C MET A 156 0.97 25.61 2.51
N SER A 157 2.14 25.74 3.13
CA SER A 157 2.78 27.04 3.40
C SER A 157 3.45 27.63 2.16
N LYS A 158 3.78 26.79 1.17
CA LYS A 158 4.41 27.23 -0.09
C LYS A 158 3.36 27.83 -1.02
N LYS A 159 3.43 29.14 -1.25
CA LYS A 159 2.55 29.88 -2.19
C LYS A 159 2.57 29.33 -3.64
N LYS A 160 3.53 28.47 -3.99
CA LYS A 160 3.66 27.85 -5.33
C LYS A 160 2.51 26.90 -5.68
N TYR A 161 1.87 26.31 -4.71
CA TYR A 161 0.64 25.52 -4.87
C TYR A 161 -0.57 26.44 -4.72
N GLY A 162 -0.49 27.61 -5.38
CA GLY A 162 -1.47 28.67 -5.30
C GLY A 162 -2.85 28.16 -5.61
N TYR A 163 -3.70 28.25 -4.64
CA TYR A 163 -5.14 28.13 -4.70
C TYR A 163 -5.75 29.16 -5.66
N ALA A 164 -5.49 29.03 -6.96
CA ALA A 164 -6.29 29.69 -7.99
C ALA A 164 -7.62 28.97 -8.23
N TYR A 165 -7.81 27.78 -7.66
CA TYR A 165 -9.02 26.99 -7.80
C TYR A 165 -9.72 26.80 -6.44
N GLY A 166 -10.59 27.76 -6.09
CA GLY A 166 -11.89 27.59 -5.46
C GLY A 166 -12.02 26.88 -4.07
N TYR A 167 -11.02 26.26 -3.51
CA TYR A 167 -11.13 25.60 -2.20
C TYR A 167 -11.10 26.57 -0.99
N GLY A 168 -10.77 27.83 -1.24
CA GLY A 168 -10.74 28.87 -0.20
C GLY A 168 -12.11 29.28 0.38
N ARG A 169 -13.23 28.76 -0.15
CA ARG A 169 -14.56 29.19 0.29
C ARG A 169 -15.29 28.18 1.21
N TYR A 170 -14.75 27.00 1.44
CA TYR A 170 -15.27 26.00 2.37
C TYR A 170 -14.68 26.08 3.80
N GLY A 171 -13.76 27.00 4.04
CA GLY A 171 -13.06 27.19 5.32
C GLY A 171 -13.91 27.78 6.47
N LYS A 172 -15.20 27.99 6.30
CA LYS A 172 -16.06 28.61 7.34
C LYS A 172 -16.86 27.61 8.20
N TYR A 173 -16.71 26.30 7.95
CA TYR A 173 -17.30 25.23 8.76
C TYR A 173 -16.29 24.41 9.57
N GLY A 174 -15.07 24.88 9.72
CA GLY A 174 -13.98 24.17 10.39
C GLY A 174 -13.74 24.53 11.83
N ARG A 175 -14.77 24.52 12.70
CA ARG A 175 -14.57 24.66 14.16
C ARG A 175 -14.75 23.32 14.90
N TYR A 176 -14.31 22.23 14.27
CA TYR A 176 -14.05 20.93 14.90
C TYR A 176 -12.60 20.56 14.63
N GLY A 177 -11.68 21.17 15.38
CA GLY A 177 -10.28 20.96 15.15
C GLY A 177 -9.47 21.02 16.43
N ASN A 178 -9.56 20.03 17.29
CA ASN A 178 -8.55 19.83 18.32
C ASN A 178 -8.09 18.36 18.35
N TYR A 179 -7.84 17.77 17.17
CA TYR A 179 -7.12 16.50 16.99
C TYR A 179 -5.73 16.73 16.36
N GLY A 180 -5.09 17.83 16.75
CA GLY A 180 -3.77 18.20 16.28
C GLY A 180 -2.65 17.75 17.20
N ARG A 181 -2.56 16.46 17.60
CA ARG A 181 -1.40 15.98 18.37
C ARG A 181 -0.93 14.57 18.00
N TYR A 182 -1.04 14.20 16.73
CA TYR A 182 -0.33 13.06 16.15
C TYR A 182 0.69 13.56 15.11
N GLY A 183 1.50 14.55 15.49
CA GLY A 183 2.52 15.14 14.66
C GLY A 183 3.91 14.63 14.98
N HIS A 184 4.18 13.33 14.84
CA HIS A 184 5.57 12.84 14.80
C HIS A 184 5.75 11.66 13.83
N TYR A 185 5.20 11.80 12.61
CA TYR A 185 5.57 10.96 11.47
C TYR A 185 6.76 11.54 10.72
N GLY A 186 7.83 11.83 11.46
CA GLY A 186 9.07 12.28 10.88
C GLY A 186 10.03 11.11 10.71
N SER A 187 10.02 10.40 9.60
CA SER A 187 11.19 9.74 9.00
C SER A 187 10.84 8.80 7.84
N TYR A 188 10.04 9.24 6.90
CA TYR A 188 9.95 8.58 5.59
C TYR A 188 11.05 9.04 4.61
N GLY A 189 12.10 9.66 5.11
CA GLY A 189 13.19 10.25 4.32
C GLY A 189 14.19 9.28 3.70
N ARG A 190 13.85 8.00 3.45
CA ARG A 190 14.83 7.02 2.93
C ARG A 190 14.29 6.03 1.90
N TYR A 191 13.43 6.48 0.99
CA TYR A 191 13.10 5.64 -0.18
C TYR A 191 14.30 5.37 -1.09
N GLY A 192 15.27 6.29 -1.17
CA GLY A 192 16.51 6.08 -1.92
C GLY A 192 17.35 4.91 -1.38
N ASN A 193 17.41 4.74 -0.05
CA ASN A 193 18.07 3.58 0.56
C ASN A 193 17.25 2.29 0.44
N TYR A 194 15.95 2.39 0.21
CA TYR A 194 15.09 1.25 -0.01
C TYR A 194 15.40 0.59 -1.36
N ALA A 195 15.49 1.39 -2.41
CA ALA A 195 15.84 0.91 -3.75
C ALA A 195 17.21 0.25 -3.79
N ASN A 196 18.24 0.91 -3.23
CA ASN A 196 19.62 0.43 -3.28
C ASN A 196 19.92 -0.78 -2.40
N SER A 197 19.13 -1.04 -1.35
CA SER A 197 19.44 -2.14 -0.43
C SER A 197 18.70 -3.45 -0.74
N HIS A 198 17.62 -3.43 -1.52
CA HIS A 198 16.76 -4.61 -1.69
C HIS A 198 16.29 -4.88 -3.14
N TYR A 199 16.27 -3.85 -4.01
CA TYR A 199 15.72 -3.97 -5.35
C TYR A 199 16.72 -3.68 -6.48
N GLY A 200 17.89 -3.13 -6.20
CA GLY A 200 18.92 -2.82 -7.18
C GLY A 200 20.29 -3.36 -6.82
N ASN A 201 21.07 -3.82 -7.80
CA ASN A 201 22.48 -4.12 -7.63
C ASN A 201 23.26 -2.81 -7.39
N LYS A 202 24.20 -2.81 -6.45
CA LYS A 202 25.04 -1.66 -6.05
C LYS A 202 25.86 -1.00 -7.19
N LYS A 203 25.67 -1.42 -8.45
CA LYS A 203 26.43 -0.94 -9.62
C LYS A 203 25.57 -0.26 -10.70
N ASP A 204 24.27 -0.06 -10.45
CA ASP A 204 23.42 0.62 -11.43
C ASP A 204 23.31 2.11 -11.06
N ASP A 205 24.23 2.92 -11.60
CA ASP A 205 24.28 4.38 -11.44
C ASP A 205 23.19 5.11 -12.28
N SER A 206 22.35 4.39 -13.02
CA SER A 206 21.30 4.97 -13.90
C SER A 206 20.11 5.56 -13.13
N ILE A 207 20.03 5.36 -11.81
CA ILE A 207 18.95 5.87 -10.93
C ILE A 207 19.34 7.19 -10.23
N LYS A 208 20.55 7.70 -10.48
CA LYS A 208 20.99 9.01 -9.98
C LYS A 208 20.86 10.08 -11.06
N ARG A 209 19.64 10.52 -11.35
CA ARG A 209 19.41 11.87 -11.92
C ARG A 209 17.94 12.26 -11.83
#